data_3e0f1657ce0c04b650ab47b62d290fb6
#
_entry.id   3e0f1657ce0c04b650ab47b62d290fb6
#
_cell.length_a   1.000
_cell.length_b   1.000
_cell.length_c   1.000
_cell.angle_alpha   90.00
_cell.angle_beta   90.00
_cell.angle_gamma   90.00
#
_symmetry.space_group_name_H-M   'P 1'
#
loop_
_entity.id
_entity.type
_entity.pdbx_description
1 polymer ?
#
loop_
_entity_poly.entity_id
_entity_poly.type
_entity_poly.pdbx_seq_one_letter_code
_entity_poly.pdbx_strand_id
1 'polypeptide(L)'
;NYLERITKLSFLGLALLPLLKENLNSILIIICALLTLVYNFQSNEKKKSSPQFWILTLPFWMFLLHELLTQDNSFERVLVHLPFLIFPLLFAFKPSYINNDLKRKSLFVFQISVLLQCFIYVVFFLVNNPISKFFYVRNNIPFFREYVSENYVFEIHPTYFSSFLLVSFTVSLFSLIKKKRNIFAILNMAIMMFFILLFSSRMIVLTLLLTIVFSGIYLILQRGIKKSVFIIFSSLVLLAILIFPLKNVIGKRFTEIKTEINKPIVGEYYNSTNTRIAILKCSFIVLKEAPFFGYGNLLQEKLNNCYKENNNSNFYLKQTFNTHNYYINLVAYGGWIFFLLFIIYLFYIYKKIKYSALGLFLGAQFLLINITENYFSRHYGIVLFVYLISMFIFMKERETE
;
A
#
# COMPACT_ATOMS: atom_id res chain seq x y z
N ASN A 1 0.67 -5.90 -34.81
CA ASN A 1 0.79 -4.45 -34.85
C ASN A 1 1.85 -3.99 -33.84
N TYR A 2 2.86 -3.19 -34.29
CA TYR A 2 3.97 -2.73 -33.43
C TYR A 2 3.48 -1.91 -32.23
N LEU A 3 2.54 -0.98 -32.46
CA LEU A 3 1.94 -0.15 -31.42
C LEU A 3 1.19 -0.98 -30.35
N GLU A 4 0.48 -2.03 -30.77
CA GLU A 4 -0.18 -2.95 -29.83
C GLU A 4 0.83 -3.62 -28.90
N ARG A 5 1.98 -4.09 -29.45
CA ARG A 5 3.03 -4.74 -28.68
C ARG A 5 3.64 -3.77 -27.65
N ILE A 6 3.95 -2.53 -28.06
CA ILE A 6 4.52 -1.53 -27.16
C ILE A 6 3.52 -1.15 -26.07
N THR A 7 2.24 -0.96 -26.40
CA THR A 7 1.21 -0.65 -25.41
C THR A 7 1.03 -1.80 -24.41
N LYS A 8 1.05 -3.06 -24.85
CA LYS A 8 1.06 -4.22 -23.94
C LYS A 8 2.26 -4.20 -22.99
N LEU A 9 3.45 -3.93 -23.52
CA LEU A 9 4.68 -3.84 -22.73
C LEU A 9 4.63 -2.71 -21.70
N SER A 10 4.08 -1.54 -22.07
CA SER A 10 3.93 -0.42 -21.12
C SER A 10 2.97 -0.75 -19.97
N PHE A 11 1.85 -1.43 -20.25
CA PHE A 11 0.96 -1.92 -19.18
C PHE A 11 1.63 -2.97 -18.26
N LEU A 12 2.45 -3.87 -18.81
CA LEU A 12 3.25 -4.81 -18.03
C LEU A 12 4.33 -4.08 -17.22
N GLY A 13 4.92 -3.02 -17.80
CA GLY A 13 5.89 -2.18 -17.14
C GLY A 13 5.36 -1.53 -15.86
N LEU A 14 4.07 -1.16 -15.80
CA LEU A 14 3.45 -0.65 -14.57
C LEU A 14 3.58 -1.60 -13.37
N ALA A 15 3.73 -2.90 -13.63
CA ALA A 15 3.95 -3.90 -12.58
C ALA A 15 5.39 -3.90 -12.01
N LEU A 16 6.32 -3.14 -12.60
CA LEU A 16 7.69 -2.97 -12.11
C LEU A 16 7.79 -1.91 -10.99
N LEU A 17 6.65 -1.38 -10.53
CA LEU A 17 6.55 -0.39 -9.45
C LEU A 17 7.51 -0.63 -8.28
N PRO A 18 7.71 -1.88 -7.76
CA PRO A 18 8.65 -2.12 -6.66
C PRO A 18 10.11 -1.84 -6.97
N LEU A 19 10.50 -1.89 -8.25
CA LEU A 19 11.89 -1.69 -8.72
C LEU A 19 12.21 -0.25 -9.11
N LEU A 20 11.19 0.63 -9.16
CA LEU A 20 11.34 1.97 -9.72
C LEU A 20 11.20 3.03 -8.64
N LYS A 21 12.05 4.06 -8.71
CA LYS A 21 11.86 5.29 -7.92
C LYS A 21 10.56 6.00 -8.34
N GLU A 22 10.03 6.85 -7.46
CA GLU A 22 8.76 7.58 -7.69
C GLU A 22 8.74 8.33 -9.03
N ASN A 23 9.84 9.00 -9.37
CA ASN A 23 9.96 9.74 -10.63
C ASN A 23 9.86 8.82 -11.85
N LEU A 24 10.55 7.67 -11.83
CA LEU A 24 10.52 6.70 -12.92
C LEU A 24 9.14 6.04 -13.05
N ASN A 25 8.48 5.78 -11.93
CA ASN A 25 7.10 5.31 -11.91
C ASN A 25 6.16 6.31 -12.58
N SER A 26 6.29 7.60 -12.24
CA SER A 26 5.48 8.68 -12.81
C SER A 26 5.69 8.79 -14.32
N ILE A 27 6.94 8.75 -14.80
CA ILE A 27 7.28 8.77 -16.23
C ILE A 27 6.64 7.56 -16.95
N LEU A 28 6.75 6.36 -16.37
CA LEU A 28 6.17 5.15 -16.98
C LEU A 28 4.64 5.22 -17.06
N ILE A 29 3.97 5.77 -16.05
CA ILE A 29 2.52 5.99 -16.05
C ILE A 29 2.14 6.95 -17.19
N ILE A 30 2.86 8.06 -17.37
CA ILE A 30 2.64 9.03 -18.43
C ILE A 30 2.84 8.39 -19.80
N ILE A 31 3.93 7.65 -20.00
CA ILE A 31 4.21 6.93 -21.24
C ILE A 31 3.07 5.95 -21.56
N CYS A 32 2.63 5.17 -20.59
CA CYS A 32 1.54 4.22 -20.77
C CYS A 32 0.22 4.92 -21.15
N ALA A 33 -0.07 6.06 -20.53
CA ALA A 33 -1.24 6.87 -20.85
C ALA A 33 -1.17 7.44 -22.27
N LEU A 34 -0.04 8.01 -22.67
CA LEU A 34 0.17 8.54 -24.02
C LEU A 34 0.06 7.45 -25.11
N LEU A 35 0.69 6.30 -24.91
CA LEU A 35 0.60 5.16 -25.84
C LEU A 35 -0.84 4.67 -25.97
N THR A 36 -1.60 4.64 -24.88
CA THR A 36 -3.02 4.27 -24.90
C THR A 36 -3.85 5.29 -25.67
N LEU A 37 -3.59 6.58 -25.51
CA LEU A 37 -4.26 7.64 -26.27
C LEU A 37 -3.95 7.53 -27.75
N VAL A 38 -2.67 7.42 -28.13
CA VAL A 38 -2.24 7.27 -29.54
C VAL A 38 -2.90 6.05 -30.18
N TYR A 39 -2.91 4.90 -29.48
CA TYR A 39 -3.58 3.70 -29.98
C TYR A 39 -5.08 3.94 -30.21
N ASN A 40 -5.76 4.60 -29.28
CA ASN A 40 -7.19 4.87 -29.38
C ASN A 40 -7.53 5.83 -30.56
N PHE A 41 -6.67 6.82 -30.83
CA PHE A 41 -6.82 7.69 -31.99
C PHE A 41 -6.67 6.93 -33.32
N GLN A 42 -5.77 5.95 -33.36
CA GLN A 42 -5.53 5.18 -34.59
C GLN A 42 -6.55 4.04 -34.83
N SER A 43 -7.12 3.48 -33.76
CA SER A 43 -7.91 2.26 -33.84
C SER A 43 -9.38 2.45 -34.19
N ASN A 44 -9.89 3.67 -34.30
CA ASN A 44 -11.32 4.00 -34.50
C ASN A 44 -12.30 3.22 -33.57
N GLU A 45 -11.79 2.58 -32.50
CA GLU A 45 -12.65 1.88 -31.53
C GLU A 45 -13.50 2.93 -30.77
N LYS A 46 -14.80 3.00 -31.09
CA LYS A 46 -15.75 3.83 -30.31
C LYS A 46 -15.91 3.24 -28.90
N LYS A 47 -15.19 3.82 -27.94
CA LYS A 47 -15.32 3.44 -26.53
C LYS A 47 -16.40 4.28 -25.86
N LYS A 48 -17.45 3.65 -25.39
CA LYS A 48 -18.42 4.29 -24.50
C LYS A 48 -17.80 4.38 -23.11
N SER A 49 -17.46 5.58 -22.65
CA SER A 49 -17.13 5.78 -21.24
C SER A 49 -18.39 5.53 -20.41
N SER A 50 -18.29 4.61 -19.46
CA SER A 50 -19.37 4.48 -18.47
C SER A 50 -19.39 5.72 -17.59
N PRO A 51 -20.52 6.41 -17.39
CA PRO A 51 -20.61 7.56 -16.48
C PRO A 51 -20.08 7.26 -15.07
N GLN A 52 -20.13 6.01 -14.69
CA GLN A 52 -19.68 5.49 -13.40
C GLN A 52 -18.15 5.60 -13.19
N PHE A 53 -17.38 5.79 -14.24
CA PHE A 53 -15.94 6.00 -14.18
C PHE A 53 -15.58 7.25 -13.34
N TRP A 54 -16.37 8.31 -13.38
CA TRP A 54 -16.13 9.55 -12.64
C TRP A 54 -16.07 9.35 -11.12
N ILE A 55 -16.76 8.34 -10.58
CA ILE A 55 -16.67 8.01 -9.15
C ILE A 55 -15.28 7.50 -8.79
N LEU A 56 -14.59 6.81 -9.71
CA LEU A 56 -13.23 6.32 -9.47
C LEU A 56 -12.19 7.44 -9.46
N THR A 57 -12.49 8.57 -10.07
CA THR A 57 -11.64 9.76 -10.06
C THR A 57 -11.95 10.71 -8.90
N LEU A 58 -12.97 10.41 -8.10
CA LEU A 58 -13.45 11.27 -7.03
C LEU A 58 -12.37 11.76 -6.05
N PRO A 59 -11.42 10.90 -5.57
CA PRO A 59 -10.37 11.38 -4.67
C PRO A 59 -9.51 12.49 -5.29
N PHE A 60 -9.20 12.43 -6.60
CA PHE A 60 -8.48 13.51 -7.27
C PHE A 60 -9.27 14.84 -7.24
N TRP A 61 -10.56 14.80 -7.61
CA TRP A 61 -11.42 15.99 -7.64
C TRP A 61 -11.63 16.61 -6.27
N MET A 62 -11.69 15.79 -5.22
CA MET A 62 -11.79 16.28 -3.84
C MET A 62 -10.61 17.20 -3.50
N PHE A 63 -9.37 16.75 -3.74
CA PHE A 63 -8.20 17.56 -3.46
C PHE A 63 -8.07 18.75 -4.39
N LEU A 64 -8.35 18.60 -5.68
CA LEU A 64 -8.31 19.72 -6.63
C LEU A 64 -9.31 20.83 -6.27
N LEU A 65 -10.57 20.48 -6.01
CA LEU A 65 -11.59 21.47 -5.65
C LEU A 65 -11.26 22.15 -4.32
N HIS A 66 -10.72 21.42 -3.35
CA HIS A 66 -10.31 22.00 -2.07
C HIS A 66 -9.20 23.04 -2.26
N GLU A 67 -8.14 22.74 -3.01
CA GLU A 67 -7.06 23.68 -3.30
C GLU A 67 -7.56 24.94 -4.03
N LEU A 68 -8.46 24.76 -5.01
CA LEU A 68 -9.07 25.89 -5.72
C LEU A 68 -9.93 26.78 -4.83
N LEU A 69 -10.64 26.20 -3.85
CA LEU A 69 -11.51 26.93 -2.93
C LEU A 69 -10.73 27.65 -1.82
N THR A 70 -9.63 27.06 -1.37
CA THR A 70 -8.79 27.62 -0.30
C THR A 70 -7.74 28.60 -0.82
N GLN A 71 -7.62 28.76 -2.16
CA GLN A 71 -6.63 29.62 -2.82
C GLN A 71 -5.20 29.33 -2.40
N ASP A 72 -4.93 28.11 -1.97
CA ASP A 72 -3.61 27.67 -1.56
C ASP A 72 -2.87 27.15 -2.80
N ASN A 73 -1.92 27.94 -3.30
CA ASN A 73 -1.27 27.72 -4.60
C ASN A 73 -0.20 26.60 -4.63
N SER A 74 -0.14 25.72 -3.62
CA SER A 74 0.93 24.73 -3.58
C SER A 74 0.73 23.56 -4.56
N PHE A 75 -0.51 23.16 -4.83
CA PHE A 75 -0.90 22.02 -5.67
C PHE A 75 -0.14 20.71 -5.41
N GLU A 76 0.77 20.64 -4.44
CA GLU A 76 1.56 19.43 -4.15
C GLU A 76 0.68 18.23 -3.85
N ARG A 77 -0.37 18.42 -3.05
CA ARG A 77 -1.30 17.34 -2.70
C ARG A 77 -2.12 16.88 -3.90
N VAL A 78 -2.50 17.80 -4.78
CA VAL A 78 -3.21 17.48 -6.03
C VAL A 78 -2.33 16.59 -6.92
N LEU A 79 -1.05 16.94 -7.07
CA LEU A 79 -0.08 16.15 -7.86
C LEU A 79 0.11 14.75 -7.29
N VAL A 80 0.21 14.61 -5.97
CA VAL A 80 0.30 13.29 -5.32
C VAL A 80 -0.94 12.43 -5.58
N HIS A 81 -2.14 13.05 -5.70
CA HIS A 81 -3.40 12.35 -5.96
C HIS A 81 -3.72 12.18 -7.45
N LEU A 82 -2.88 12.68 -8.35
CA LEU A 82 -3.04 12.54 -9.82
C LEU A 82 -3.23 11.09 -10.29
N PRO A 83 -2.61 10.05 -9.70
CA PRO A 83 -2.88 8.67 -10.05
C PRO A 83 -4.36 8.26 -9.94
N PHE A 84 -5.13 8.86 -9.01
CA PHE A 84 -6.58 8.62 -8.93
C PHE A 84 -7.35 9.13 -10.16
N LEU A 85 -6.80 10.03 -10.94
CA LEU A 85 -7.35 10.44 -12.24
C LEU A 85 -6.81 9.57 -13.37
N ILE A 86 -5.48 9.41 -13.44
CA ILE A 86 -4.82 8.79 -14.60
C ILE A 86 -5.16 7.30 -14.72
N PHE A 87 -5.10 6.53 -13.65
CA PHE A 87 -5.34 5.09 -13.74
C PHE A 87 -6.78 4.73 -14.12
N PRO A 88 -7.84 5.29 -13.51
CA PRO A 88 -9.20 5.05 -13.97
C PRO A 88 -9.40 5.44 -15.43
N LEU A 89 -8.84 6.56 -15.90
CA LEU A 89 -8.88 6.95 -17.31
C LEU A 89 -8.17 5.93 -18.21
N LEU A 90 -6.93 5.60 -17.86
CA LEU A 90 -6.11 4.63 -18.60
C LEU A 90 -6.83 3.28 -18.77
N PHE A 91 -7.42 2.77 -17.70
CA PHE A 91 -8.11 1.48 -17.72
C PHE A 91 -9.52 1.56 -18.33
N ALA A 92 -10.22 2.68 -18.21
CA ALA A 92 -11.51 2.88 -18.86
C ALA A 92 -11.36 2.93 -20.39
N PHE A 93 -10.30 3.57 -20.88
CA PHE A 93 -10.00 3.70 -22.30
C PHE A 93 -8.97 2.68 -22.80
N LYS A 94 -8.68 1.64 -22.04
CA LYS A 94 -7.74 0.60 -22.44
C LYS A 94 -8.15 -0.07 -23.75
N PRO A 95 -7.21 -0.45 -24.61
CA PRO A 95 -7.47 -1.29 -25.76
C PRO A 95 -8.16 -2.63 -25.41
N SER A 96 -8.91 -3.19 -26.34
CA SER A 96 -9.65 -4.46 -26.13
C SER A 96 -8.75 -5.64 -25.78
N TYR A 97 -7.52 -5.67 -26.32
CA TYR A 97 -6.51 -6.69 -26.04
C TYR A 97 -5.88 -6.59 -24.64
N ILE A 98 -6.10 -5.47 -23.94
CA ILE A 98 -5.73 -5.32 -22.52
C ILE A 98 -6.83 -5.98 -21.68
N ASN A 99 -6.70 -7.26 -21.46
CA ASN A 99 -7.73 -8.16 -20.92
C ASN A 99 -7.25 -8.88 -19.65
N ASN A 100 -8.00 -9.89 -19.27
CA ASN A 100 -7.74 -10.67 -18.06
C ASN A 100 -6.44 -11.50 -18.10
N ASP A 101 -6.01 -11.93 -19.31
CA ASP A 101 -4.72 -12.61 -19.47
C ASP A 101 -3.57 -11.67 -19.15
N LEU A 102 -3.65 -10.42 -19.64
CA LEU A 102 -2.66 -9.40 -19.30
C LEU A 102 -2.67 -9.06 -17.79
N LYS A 103 -3.85 -9.03 -17.12
CA LYS A 103 -3.93 -8.89 -15.67
C LYS A 103 -3.14 -9.99 -14.94
N ARG A 104 -3.29 -11.25 -15.35
CA ARG A 104 -2.54 -12.38 -14.75
C ARG A 104 -1.03 -12.21 -14.95
N LYS A 105 -0.62 -11.82 -16.16
CA LYS A 105 0.79 -11.53 -16.48
C LYS A 105 1.32 -10.35 -15.66
N SER A 106 0.56 -9.27 -15.52
CA SER A 106 0.93 -8.11 -14.69
C SER A 106 1.10 -8.48 -13.23
N LEU A 107 0.21 -9.27 -12.65
CA LEU A 107 0.35 -9.75 -11.28
C LEU A 107 1.58 -10.66 -11.12
N PHE A 108 1.89 -11.50 -12.12
CA PHE A 108 3.10 -12.32 -12.11
C PHE A 108 4.38 -11.46 -12.21
N VAL A 109 4.41 -10.49 -13.14
CA VAL A 109 5.54 -9.54 -13.26
C VAL A 109 5.72 -8.75 -11.96
N PHE A 110 4.64 -8.33 -11.31
CA PHE A 110 4.72 -7.68 -10.01
C PHE A 110 5.35 -8.58 -8.94
N GLN A 111 4.98 -9.86 -8.88
CA GLN A 111 5.60 -10.81 -7.94
C GLN A 111 7.11 -10.98 -8.20
N ILE A 112 7.51 -11.11 -9.47
CA ILE A 112 8.92 -11.19 -9.86
C ILE A 112 9.66 -9.89 -9.49
N SER A 113 9.07 -8.72 -9.72
CA SER A 113 9.69 -7.43 -9.38
C SER A 113 9.91 -7.28 -7.87
N VAL A 114 8.96 -7.74 -7.05
CA VAL A 114 9.13 -7.76 -5.58
C VAL A 114 10.25 -8.73 -5.16
N LEU A 115 10.31 -9.93 -5.76
CA LEU A 115 11.39 -10.89 -5.50
C LEU A 115 12.76 -10.32 -5.87
N LEU A 116 12.87 -9.70 -7.04
CA LEU A 116 14.11 -9.06 -7.49
C LEU A 116 14.53 -7.94 -6.53
N GLN A 117 13.59 -7.14 -6.05
CA GLN A 117 13.88 -6.10 -5.08
C GLN A 117 14.38 -6.67 -3.75
N CYS A 118 13.79 -7.77 -3.27
CA CYS A 118 14.28 -8.49 -2.09
C CYS A 118 15.72 -8.97 -2.30
N PHE A 119 15.99 -9.57 -3.46
CA PHE A 119 17.32 -10.04 -3.82
C PHE A 119 18.35 -8.90 -3.86
N ILE A 120 18.00 -7.79 -4.51
CA ILE A 120 18.84 -6.59 -4.59
C ILE A 120 19.17 -6.07 -3.18
N TYR A 121 18.19 -5.94 -2.28
CA TYR A 121 18.43 -5.51 -0.92
C TYR A 121 19.36 -6.45 -0.14
N VAL A 122 19.22 -7.76 -0.32
CA VAL A 122 20.12 -8.73 0.31
C VAL A 122 21.54 -8.61 -0.23
N VAL A 123 21.71 -8.53 -1.55
CA VAL A 123 23.03 -8.38 -2.18
C VAL A 123 23.70 -7.10 -1.70
N PHE A 124 23.01 -5.95 -1.77
CA PHE A 124 23.57 -4.67 -1.29
C PHE A 124 23.92 -4.71 0.19
N PHE A 125 23.09 -5.37 1.00
CA PHE A 125 23.39 -5.54 2.42
C PHE A 125 24.66 -6.35 2.64
N LEU A 126 24.80 -7.50 1.98
CA LEU A 126 25.92 -8.43 2.15
C LEU A 126 27.24 -7.89 1.59
N VAL A 127 27.18 -7.03 0.58
CA VAL A 127 28.38 -6.33 0.05
C VAL A 127 28.95 -5.36 1.09
N ASN A 128 28.10 -4.71 1.88
CA ASN A 128 28.49 -3.66 2.81
C ASN A 128 28.54 -4.12 4.28
N ASN A 129 28.00 -5.30 4.60
CA ASN A 129 27.88 -5.77 5.97
C ASN A 129 28.13 -7.28 6.07
N PRO A 130 28.73 -7.78 7.16
CA PRO A 130 28.87 -9.20 7.39
C PRO A 130 27.50 -9.85 7.63
N ILE A 131 27.37 -11.12 7.23
CA ILE A 131 26.14 -11.89 7.36
C ILE A 131 25.60 -11.97 8.80
N SER A 132 26.50 -11.91 9.80
CA SER A 132 26.15 -11.91 11.22
C SER A 132 25.24 -10.72 11.61
N LYS A 133 25.32 -9.60 10.89
CA LYS A 133 24.48 -8.42 11.12
C LYS A 133 23.08 -8.53 10.51
N PHE A 134 22.81 -9.53 9.68
CA PHE A 134 21.52 -9.67 8.99
C PHE A 134 20.32 -9.82 9.97
N PHE A 135 20.51 -10.53 11.06
CA PHE A 135 19.51 -10.72 12.11
C PHE A 135 19.76 -9.85 13.35
N TYR A 136 20.72 -8.95 13.27
CA TYR A 136 21.06 -8.07 14.38
C TYR A 136 19.98 -7.01 14.58
N VAL A 137 19.72 -6.67 15.84
CA VAL A 137 18.75 -5.63 16.23
C VAL A 137 19.47 -4.56 17.00
N ARG A 138 19.46 -3.33 16.48
CA ARG A 138 20.02 -2.13 17.10
C ARG A 138 18.87 -1.23 17.55
N ASN A 139 18.89 -0.77 18.80
CA ASN A 139 17.87 0.13 19.35
C ASN A 139 16.42 -0.33 19.03
N ASN A 140 16.15 -1.64 19.20
CA ASN A 140 14.87 -2.28 18.88
C ASN A 140 14.45 -2.23 17.39
N ILE A 141 15.32 -1.79 16.50
CA ILE A 141 15.08 -1.78 15.05
C ILE A 141 15.96 -2.87 14.41
N PRO A 142 15.42 -3.73 13.53
CA PRO A 142 16.23 -4.67 12.77
C PRO A 142 17.25 -3.92 11.93
N PHE A 143 18.52 -4.27 12.03
CA PHE A 143 19.60 -3.56 11.34
C PHE A 143 19.45 -3.64 9.81
N PHE A 144 18.98 -4.76 9.28
CA PHE A 144 18.65 -4.88 7.86
C PHE A 144 17.57 -3.87 7.42
N ARG A 145 16.52 -3.68 8.23
CA ARG A 145 15.47 -2.68 7.97
C ARG A 145 16.02 -1.25 7.98
N GLU A 146 16.86 -0.91 8.98
CA GLU A 146 17.53 0.39 9.09
C GLU A 146 18.38 0.64 7.84
N TYR A 147 19.21 -0.33 7.47
CA TYR A 147 20.05 -0.28 6.27
C TYR A 147 19.24 -0.03 4.99
N VAL A 148 18.13 -0.74 4.80
CA VAL A 148 17.26 -0.56 3.62
C VAL A 148 16.62 0.83 3.62
N SER A 149 16.22 1.36 4.80
CA SER A 149 15.60 2.69 4.90
C SER A 149 16.57 3.84 4.62
N GLU A 150 17.86 3.63 4.88
CA GLU A 150 18.93 4.62 4.66
C GLU A 150 19.57 4.49 3.25
N ASN A 151 19.18 3.45 2.49
CA ASN A 151 19.74 3.22 1.17
C ASN A 151 19.05 4.11 0.12
N TYR A 152 19.72 5.17 -0.28
CA TYR A 152 19.24 6.15 -1.26
C TYR A 152 19.06 5.60 -2.69
N VAL A 153 19.50 4.38 -2.99
CA VAL A 153 19.38 3.82 -4.34
C VAL A 153 17.92 3.63 -4.74
N PHE A 154 17.08 3.17 -3.81
CA PHE A 154 15.66 2.89 -4.10
C PHE A 154 14.68 3.82 -3.38
N GLU A 155 15.10 4.43 -2.26
CA GLU A 155 14.32 5.41 -1.49
C GLU A 155 12.91 4.95 -1.05
N ILE A 156 12.67 3.62 -0.99
CA ILE A 156 11.38 3.08 -0.59
C ILE A 156 11.38 2.83 0.91
N HIS A 157 10.55 3.57 1.64
CA HIS A 157 10.41 3.36 3.07
C HIS A 157 9.94 1.92 3.38
N PRO A 158 10.53 1.23 4.38
CA PRO A 158 10.26 -0.18 4.68
C PRO A 158 8.79 -0.56 4.85
N THR A 159 7.94 0.34 5.34
CA THR A 159 6.50 0.09 5.48
C THR A 159 5.81 -0.03 4.11
N TYR A 160 6.18 0.82 3.13
CA TYR A 160 5.63 0.75 1.77
C TYR A 160 6.14 -0.49 1.04
N PHE A 161 7.43 -0.81 1.19
CA PHE A 161 7.96 -2.04 0.62
C PHE A 161 7.30 -3.29 1.23
N SER A 162 7.07 -3.29 2.55
CA SER A 162 6.34 -4.39 3.20
C SER A 162 4.91 -4.56 2.68
N SER A 163 4.25 -3.50 2.20
CA SER A 163 2.94 -3.62 1.55
C SER A 163 3.03 -4.30 0.18
N PHE A 164 4.12 -4.11 -0.59
CA PHE A 164 4.37 -4.84 -1.83
C PHE A 164 4.56 -6.34 -1.56
N LEU A 165 5.31 -6.67 -0.50
CA LEU A 165 5.47 -8.06 -0.04
C LEU A 165 4.11 -8.69 0.31
N LEU A 166 3.26 -7.96 1.03
CA LEU A 166 1.92 -8.42 1.43
C LEU A 166 1.01 -8.66 0.22
N VAL A 167 1.02 -7.77 -0.75
CA VAL A 167 0.28 -7.95 -2.03
C VAL A 167 0.79 -9.18 -2.76
N SER A 168 2.11 -9.33 -2.92
CA SER A 168 2.74 -10.48 -3.58
C SER A 168 2.41 -11.82 -2.87
N PHE A 169 2.45 -11.82 -1.53
CA PHE A 169 1.99 -12.94 -0.70
C PHE A 169 0.55 -13.31 -0.99
N THR A 170 -0.36 -12.33 -0.99
CA THR A 170 -1.79 -12.53 -1.17
C THR A 170 -2.11 -13.06 -2.57
N VAL A 171 -1.45 -12.55 -3.61
CA VAL A 171 -1.57 -13.07 -4.98
C VAL A 171 -1.15 -14.54 -5.05
N SER A 172 -0.03 -14.92 -4.39
CA SER A 172 0.43 -16.30 -4.32
C SER A 172 -0.55 -17.21 -3.57
N LEU A 173 -1.05 -16.75 -2.41
CA LEU A 173 -2.03 -17.49 -1.62
C LEU A 173 -3.28 -17.81 -2.45
N PHE A 174 -3.83 -16.82 -3.16
CA PHE A 174 -4.99 -17.03 -4.02
C PHE A 174 -4.69 -17.86 -5.27
N SER A 175 -3.46 -17.85 -5.77
CA SER A 175 -3.02 -18.77 -6.82
C SER A 175 -3.07 -20.24 -6.34
N LEU A 176 -2.64 -20.53 -5.12
CA LEU A 176 -2.72 -21.85 -4.51
C LEU A 176 -4.17 -22.29 -4.24
N ILE A 177 -5.02 -21.34 -3.84
CA ILE A 177 -6.44 -21.58 -3.65
C ILE A 177 -7.10 -22.03 -4.97
N LYS A 178 -6.75 -21.37 -6.10
CA LYS A 178 -7.34 -21.68 -7.42
C LYS A 178 -6.74 -22.92 -8.10
N LYS A 179 -5.42 -23.11 -8.01
CA LYS A 179 -4.67 -24.19 -8.71
C LYS A 179 -4.07 -25.18 -7.71
N LYS A 180 -4.26 -26.47 -7.98
CA LYS A 180 -3.55 -27.54 -7.25
C LYS A 180 -2.07 -27.53 -7.65
N ARG A 181 -1.15 -27.31 -6.68
CA ARG A 181 0.33 -27.39 -6.80
C ARG A 181 0.92 -26.30 -7.74
N ASN A 182 1.30 -25.19 -7.14
CA ASN A 182 2.13 -24.16 -7.80
C ASN A 182 3.36 -23.91 -6.92
N ILE A 183 4.48 -24.54 -7.26
CA ILE A 183 5.75 -24.47 -6.50
C ILE A 183 6.21 -23.00 -6.40
N PHE A 184 6.10 -22.22 -7.49
CA PHE A 184 6.43 -20.79 -7.47
C PHE A 184 5.64 -20.05 -6.41
N ALA A 185 4.31 -20.29 -6.31
CA ALA A 185 3.48 -19.62 -5.34
C ALA A 185 3.85 -19.97 -3.90
N ILE A 186 4.22 -21.25 -3.63
CA ILE A 186 4.67 -21.69 -2.29
C ILE A 186 5.97 -20.99 -1.92
N LEU A 187 6.97 -21.02 -2.80
CA LEU A 187 8.27 -20.39 -2.56
C LEU A 187 8.12 -18.86 -2.40
N ASN A 188 7.34 -18.21 -3.27
CA ASN A 188 7.10 -16.79 -3.17
C ASN A 188 6.41 -16.43 -1.84
N MET A 189 5.38 -17.19 -1.41
CA MET A 189 4.75 -16.97 -0.11
C MET A 189 5.76 -17.06 1.04
N ALA A 190 6.61 -18.09 1.05
CA ALA A 190 7.62 -18.28 2.08
C ALA A 190 8.61 -17.10 2.14
N ILE A 191 9.11 -16.67 0.99
CA ILE A 191 10.04 -15.54 0.87
C ILE A 191 9.36 -14.23 1.31
N MET A 192 8.14 -13.95 0.84
CA MET A 192 7.40 -12.74 1.20
C MET A 192 7.13 -12.70 2.71
N MET A 193 6.70 -13.82 3.30
CA MET A 193 6.45 -13.92 4.74
C MET A 193 7.74 -13.69 5.54
N PHE A 194 8.87 -14.28 5.12
CA PHE A 194 10.17 -14.07 5.74
C PHE A 194 10.55 -12.58 5.76
N PHE A 195 10.47 -11.89 4.63
CA PHE A 195 10.81 -10.46 4.56
C PHE A 195 9.82 -9.57 5.32
N ILE A 196 8.51 -9.88 5.33
CA ILE A 196 7.53 -9.16 6.15
C ILE A 196 7.92 -9.23 7.65
N LEU A 197 8.31 -10.41 8.12
CA LEU A 197 8.76 -10.61 9.49
C LEU A 197 10.10 -9.92 9.77
N LEU A 198 11.04 -9.97 8.82
CA LEU A 198 12.35 -9.32 8.93
C LEU A 198 12.22 -7.78 8.99
N PHE A 199 11.37 -7.19 8.14
CA PHE A 199 11.06 -5.77 8.22
C PHE A 199 10.25 -5.40 9.46
N SER A 200 9.54 -6.34 10.06
CA SER A 200 8.77 -6.20 11.31
C SER A 200 7.91 -4.94 11.39
N SER A 201 7.28 -4.55 10.28
CA SER A 201 6.27 -3.48 10.27
C SER A 201 5.01 -4.01 10.97
N ARG A 202 4.71 -3.45 12.16
CA ARG A 202 3.67 -3.99 13.08
C ARG A 202 2.31 -4.14 12.39
N MET A 203 1.90 -3.12 11.63
CA MET A 203 0.61 -3.15 10.93
C MET A 203 0.58 -4.15 9.78
N ILE A 204 1.66 -4.26 9.03
CA ILE A 204 1.76 -5.23 7.93
C ILE A 204 1.75 -6.67 8.46
N VAL A 205 2.45 -6.94 9.57
CA VAL A 205 2.41 -8.26 10.23
C VAL A 205 0.99 -8.58 10.72
N LEU A 206 0.30 -7.63 11.36
CA LEU A 206 -1.10 -7.81 11.75
C LEU A 206 -1.99 -8.08 10.54
N THR A 207 -1.84 -7.30 9.47
CA THR A 207 -2.62 -7.47 8.24
C THR A 207 -2.32 -8.82 7.56
N LEU A 208 -1.07 -9.30 7.61
CA LEU A 208 -0.70 -10.65 7.14
C LEU A 208 -1.46 -11.73 7.92
N LEU A 209 -1.46 -11.66 9.27
CA LEU A 209 -2.19 -12.61 10.13
C LEU A 209 -3.69 -12.60 9.82
N LEU A 210 -4.29 -11.42 9.73
CA LEU A 210 -5.70 -11.28 9.35
C LEU A 210 -5.98 -11.85 7.95
N THR A 211 -5.07 -11.63 6.99
CA THR A 211 -5.19 -12.21 5.64
C THR A 211 -5.19 -13.73 5.69
N ILE A 212 -4.31 -14.36 6.47
CA ILE A 212 -4.25 -15.82 6.63
C ILE A 212 -5.57 -16.33 7.26
N VAL A 213 -6.02 -15.72 8.35
CA VAL A 213 -7.24 -16.13 9.06
C VAL A 213 -8.47 -16.00 8.17
N PHE A 214 -8.68 -14.82 7.56
CA PHE A 214 -9.87 -14.60 6.72
C PHE A 214 -9.83 -15.40 5.41
N SER A 215 -8.66 -15.65 4.83
CA SER A 215 -8.55 -16.55 3.68
C SER A 215 -8.90 -17.99 4.05
N GLY A 216 -8.58 -18.40 5.27
CA GLY A 216 -8.99 -19.68 5.82
C GLY A 216 -10.51 -19.79 5.97
N ILE A 217 -11.15 -18.78 6.55
CA ILE A 217 -12.60 -18.70 6.66
C ILE A 217 -13.25 -18.75 5.27
N TYR A 218 -12.75 -17.95 4.34
CA TYR A 218 -13.20 -17.96 2.95
C TYR A 218 -13.11 -19.35 2.31
N LEU A 219 -12.01 -20.07 2.53
CA LEU A 219 -11.84 -21.43 2.03
C LEU A 219 -12.82 -22.43 2.66
N ILE A 220 -13.07 -22.32 3.97
CA ILE A 220 -14.04 -23.18 4.66
C ILE A 220 -15.42 -23.04 4.01
N LEU A 221 -15.84 -21.80 3.74
CA LEU A 221 -17.14 -21.51 3.12
C LEU A 221 -17.23 -22.01 1.67
N GLN A 222 -16.10 -22.04 0.93
CA GLN A 222 -16.09 -22.42 -0.49
C GLN A 222 -15.82 -23.91 -0.74
N ARG A 223 -15.03 -24.57 0.08
CA ARG A 223 -14.45 -25.91 -0.21
C ARG A 223 -14.61 -26.94 0.92
N GLY A 224 -15.24 -26.53 2.00
CA GLY A 224 -15.42 -27.36 3.20
C GLY A 224 -14.16 -27.41 4.08
N ILE A 225 -14.35 -27.95 5.29
CA ILE A 225 -13.41 -27.85 6.41
C ILE A 225 -12.07 -28.55 6.11
N LYS A 226 -12.08 -29.80 5.61
CA LYS A 226 -10.85 -30.62 5.50
C LYS A 226 -9.74 -29.99 4.66
N LYS A 227 -10.05 -29.45 3.46
CA LYS A 227 -9.05 -28.82 2.57
C LYS A 227 -8.57 -27.46 3.08
N SER A 228 -9.47 -26.74 3.73
CA SER A 228 -9.21 -25.42 4.27
C SER A 228 -8.28 -25.46 5.48
N VAL A 229 -8.53 -26.39 6.41
CA VAL A 229 -7.68 -26.62 7.58
C VAL A 229 -6.24 -26.92 7.17
N PHE A 230 -6.05 -27.74 6.12
CA PHE A 230 -4.70 -28.04 5.64
C PHE A 230 -3.93 -26.81 5.17
N ILE A 231 -4.55 -25.90 4.40
CA ILE A 231 -3.89 -24.69 3.89
C ILE A 231 -3.62 -23.70 5.04
N ILE A 232 -4.57 -23.52 5.96
CA ILE A 232 -4.40 -22.67 7.12
C ILE A 232 -3.28 -23.21 8.01
N PHE A 233 -3.35 -24.50 8.33
CA PHE A 233 -2.35 -25.16 9.18
C PHE A 233 -0.96 -25.07 8.57
N SER A 234 -0.81 -25.37 7.27
CA SER A 234 0.48 -25.27 6.58
C SER A 234 1.01 -23.81 6.60
N SER A 235 0.15 -22.81 6.43
CA SER A 235 0.57 -21.40 6.48
C SER A 235 0.99 -20.99 7.90
N LEU A 236 0.29 -21.48 8.93
CA LEU A 236 0.65 -21.22 10.33
C LEU A 236 1.93 -21.95 10.74
N VAL A 237 2.13 -23.20 10.29
CA VAL A 237 3.37 -23.95 10.50
C VAL A 237 4.54 -23.24 9.83
N LEU A 238 4.38 -22.81 8.58
CA LEU A 238 5.41 -22.02 7.89
C LEU A 238 5.73 -20.73 8.65
N LEU A 239 4.71 -20.01 9.14
CA LEU A 239 4.88 -18.82 9.96
C LEU A 239 5.68 -19.14 11.23
N ALA A 240 5.34 -20.20 11.94
CA ALA A 240 6.04 -20.64 13.16
C ALA A 240 7.51 -21.00 12.88
N ILE A 241 7.78 -21.71 11.78
CA ILE A 241 9.16 -22.05 11.35
C ILE A 241 9.96 -20.77 11.06
N LEU A 242 9.36 -19.77 10.42
CA LEU A 242 10.03 -18.51 10.09
C LEU A 242 10.22 -17.59 11.29
N ILE A 243 9.35 -17.69 12.31
CA ILE A 243 9.49 -16.92 13.55
C ILE A 243 10.72 -17.39 14.33
N PHE A 244 11.06 -18.67 14.31
CA PHE A 244 12.17 -19.24 15.09
C PHE A 244 13.51 -18.51 14.84
N PRO A 245 14.03 -18.37 13.62
CA PRO A 245 15.26 -17.61 13.35
C PRO A 245 15.11 -16.11 13.60
N LEU A 246 13.88 -15.58 13.54
CA LEU A 246 13.57 -14.16 13.71
C LEU A 246 13.10 -13.79 15.13
N LYS A 247 13.14 -14.73 16.08
CA LYS A 247 12.62 -14.53 17.43
C LYS A 247 13.18 -13.28 18.13
N ASN A 248 14.46 -12.98 17.94
CA ASN A 248 15.09 -11.80 18.52
C ASN A 248 14.62 -10.50 17.85
N VAL A 249 14.42 -10.53 16.52
CA VAL A 249 13.92 -9.40 15.73
C VAL A 249 12.48 -9.07 16.13
N ILE A 250 11.63 -10.10 16.14
CA ILE A 250 10.20 -9.95 16.45
C ILE A 250 10.02 -9.66 17.95
N GLY A 251 10.68 -10.44 18.83
CA GLY A 251 10.57 -10.30 20.28
C GLY A 251 10.91 -8.89 20.77
N LYS A 252 12.05 -8.35 20.36
CA LYS A 252 12.46 -6.98 20.73
C LYS A 252 11.45 -5.92 20.28
N ARG A 253 10.86 -6.07 19.08
CA ARG A 253 9.83 -5.15 18.57
C ARG A 253 8.52 -5.20 19.37
N PHE A 254 8.14 -6.34 19.92
CA PHE A 254 6.94 -6.47 20.75
C PHE A 254 7.19 -6.12 22.21
N THR A 255 8.36 -6.47 22.77
CA THR A 255 8.73 -6.05 24.14
C THR A 255 8.90 -4.53 24.25
N GLU A 256 9.35 -3.86 23.16
CA GLU A 256 9.39 -2.41 23.05
C GLU A 256 8.04 -1.77 23.41
N ILE A 257 6.93 -2.29 22.90
CA ILE A 257 5.58 -1.77 23.19
C ILE A 257 5.33 -1.76 24.71
N LYS A 258 5.61 -2.88 25.37
CA LYS A 258 5.36 -3.04 26.81
C LYS A 258 6.21 -2.09 27.68
N THR A 259 7.47 -1.89 27.28
CA THR A 259 8.40 -1.02 28.02
C THR A 259 8.18 0.47 27.72
N GLU A 260 7.67 0.81 26.54
CA GLU A 260 7.54 2.19 26.09
C GLU A 260 6.17 2.81 26.36
N ILE A 261 5.12 2.02 26.49
CA ILE A 261 3.76 2.52 26.76
C ILE A 261 3.68 3.32 28.07
N ASN A 262 4.51 2.96 29.04
CA ASN A 262 4.54 3.59 30.37
C ASN A 262 5.58 4.73 30.48
N LYS A 263 6.34 5.01 29.41
CA LYS A 263 7.31 6.11 29.42
C LYS A 263 6.64 7.44 29.05
N PRO A 264 7.08 8.56 29.65
CA PRO A 264 6.50 9.85 29.32
C PRO A 264 6.69 10.19 27.84
N ILE A 265 5.68 10.84 27.24
CA ILE A 265 5.69 11.30 25.85
C ILE A 265 6.55 12.56 25.68
N VAL A 266 6.97 13.15 26.80
CA VAL A 266 7.67 14.44 26.92
C VAL A 266 9.18 14.24 26.94
N GLY A 267 9.93 15.15 26.30
CA GLY A 267 11.38 15.21 26.36
C GLY A 267 12.08 14.50 25.20
N GLU A 268 13.36 14.19 25.41
CA GLU A 268 14.25 13.60 24.38
C GLU A 268 14.03 12.10 24.17
N TYR A 269 13.10 11.48 24.91
CA TYR A 269 12.77 10.06 24.78
C TYR A 269 11.98 9.81 23.51
N TYR A 270 12.75 9.53 22.49
CA TYR A 270 12.23 9.11 21.21
C TYR A 270 12.15 7.58 21.14
N ASN A 271 10.96 7.09 20.95
CA ASN A 271 10.70 5.72 20.53
C ASN A 271 9.46 5.63 19.65
N SER A 272 9.36 4.58 18.89
CA SER A 272 8.30 4.38 17.90
C SER A 272 6.89 4.35 18.51
N THR A 273 6.72 3.92 19.74
CA THR A 273 5.42 3.80 20.40
C THR A 273 4.97 5.13 21.00
N ASN A 274 5.83 5.79 21.79
CA ASN A 274 5.53 7.09 22.40
C ASN A 274 5.25 8.16 21.33
N THR A 275 6.05 8.18 20.27
CA THR A 275 5.84 9.10 19.14
C THR A 275 4.45 8.91 18.53
N ARG A 276 4.00 7.67 18.30
CA ARG A 276 2.66 7.41 17.77
C ARG A 276 1.54 7.78 18.72
N ILE A 277 1.74 7.62 20.04
CA ILE A 277 0.77 8.06 21.07
C ILE A 277 0.67 9.59 21.05
N ALA A 278 1.79 10.31 21.00
CA ALA A 278 1.81 11.77 20.90
C ALA A 278 1.12 12.27 19.62
N ILE A 279 1.45 11.67 18.48
CA ILE A 279 0.84 11.97 17.19
C ILE A 279 -0.67 11.75 17.24
N LEU A 280 -1.12 10.61 17.76
CA LEU A 280 -2.53 10.28 17.85
C LEU A 280 -3.28 11.25 18.76
N LYS A 281 -2.69 11.59 19.94
CA LYS A 281 -3.25 12.58 20.87
C LYS A 281 -3.43 13.93 20.20
N CYS A 282 -2.39 14.48 19.57
CA CYS A 282 -2.47 15.75 18.85
C CYS A 282 -3.42 15.69 17.65
N SER A 283 -3.44 14.57 16.93
CA SER A 283 -4.38 14.38 15.83
C SER A 283 -5.84 14.45 16.29
N PHE A 284 -6.17 13.90 17.45
CA PHE A 284 -7.53 13.98 18.01
C PHE A 284 -7.85 15.38 18.55
N ILE A 285 -6.89 16.09 19.16
CA ILE A 285 -7.09 17.48 19.61
C ILE A 285 -7.41 18.36 18.40
N VAL A 286 -6.55 18.31 17.39
CA VAL A 286 -6.72 19.10 16.15
C VAL A 286 -8.02 18.72 15.41
N LEU A 287 -8.39 17.43 15.41
CA LEU A 287 -9.63 16.97 14.79
C LEU A 287 -10.88 17.53 15.47
N LYS A 288 -10.90 17.63 16.81
CA LYS A 288 -12.03 18.18 17.57
C LYS A 288 -12.28 19.66 17.26
N GLU A 289 -11.22 20.39 16.95
CA GLU A 289 -11.26 21.83 16.65
C GLU A 289 -11.37 22.10 15.13
N ALA A 290 -11.42 21.04 14.30
CA ALA A 290 -11.39 21.16 12.86
C ALA A 290 -12.64 21.89 12.33
N PRO A 291 -12.47 22.87 11.44
CA PRO A 291 -13.58 23.50 10.72
C PRO A 291 -14.35 22.46 9.90
N PHE A 292 -15.58 22.80 9.52
CA PHE A 292 -16.43 21.91 8.72
C PHE A 292 -15.77 21.44 7.40
N PHE A 293 -14.99 22.33 6.76
CA PHE A 293 -14.23 22.04 5.55
C PHE A 293 -12.76 21.62 5.81
N GLY A 294 -12.40 21.37 7.09
CA GLY A 294 -11.04 21.01 7.47
C GLY A 294 -10.06 22.20 7.46
N TYR A 295 -8.79 21.90 7.71
CA TYR A 295 -7.72 22.90 7.78
C TYR A 295 -6.97 23.09 6.45
N GLY A 296 -7.16 22.22 5.47
CA GLY A 296 -6.36 22.24 4.25
C GLY A 296 -4.86 22.11 4.55
N ASN A 297 -4.06 22.93 3.88
CA ASN A 297 -2.61 22.93 4.05
C ASN A 297 -2.14 23.49 5.42
N LEU A 298 -3.00 24.17 6.16
CA LEU A 298 -2.73 24.58 7.55
C LEU A 298 -2.72 23.42 8.55
N LEU A 299 -3.15 22.21 8.14
CA LEU A 299 -3.20 21.05 9.02
C LEU A 299 -1.84 20.74 9.66
N GLN A 300 -0.74 20.82 8.89
CA GLN A 300 0.59 20.52 9.43
C GLN A 300 1.02 21.56 10.49
N GLU A 301 0.68 22.81 10.28
CA GLU A 301 0.93 23.89 11.27
C GLU A 301 0.15 23.64 12.56
N LYS A 302 -1.14 23.30 12.46
CA LYS A 302 -1.98 22.97 13.62
C LYS A 302 -1.45 21.77 14.41
N LEU A 303 -0.98 20.72 13.74
CA LEU A 303 -0.33 19.58 14.38
C LEU A 303 0.98 20.00 15.08
N ASN A 304 1.82 20.79 14.42
CA ASN A 304 3.06 21.29 14.98
C ASN A 304 2.85 22.14 16.23
N ASN A 305 1.83 23.02 16.23
CA ASN A 305 1.46 23.81 17.39
C ASN A 305 0.99 22.92 18.54
N CYS A 306 0.15 21.92 18.27
CA CYS A 306 -0.25 20.94 19.27
C CYS A 306 0.94 20.18 19.86
N TYR A 307 1.91 19.77 19.03
CA TYR A 307 3.12 19.09 19.52
C TYR A 307 3.95 20.01 20.43
N LYS A 308 4.11 21.27 20.06
CA LYS A 308 4.83 22.28 20.84
C LYS A 308 4.19 22.49 22.23
N GLU A 309 2.87 22.62 22.25
CA GLU A 309 2.13 22.89 23.48
C GLU A 309 2.06 21.68 24.42
N ASN A 310 1.86 20.46 23.89
CA ASN A 310 1.57 19.29 24.67
C ASN A 310 2.78 18.39 24.96
N ASN A 311 3.86 18.46 24.16
CA ASN A 311 4.97 17.53 24.29
C ASN A 311 6.30 18.20 24.66
N ASN A 312 6.34 19.52 24.72
CA ASN A 312 7.50 20.34 25.12
C ASN A 312 8.84 19.81 24.59
N SER A 313 8.90 19.42 23.31
CA SER A 313 10.06 18.80 22.70
C SER A 313 10.27 19.27 21.26
N ASN A 314 11.46 19.78 20.98
CA ASN A 314 11.89 20.14 19.63
C ASN A 314 11.94 18.96 18.65
N PHE A 315 11.96 17.72 19.16
CA PHE A 315 11.96 16.52 18.35
C PHE A 315 10.75 16.45 17.41
N TYR A 316 9.53 16.70 17.94
CA TYR A 316 8.30 16.64 17.13
C TYR A 316 8.22 17.75 16.06
N LEU A 317 8.87 18.89 16.31
CA LEU A 317 8.93 20.00 15.35
C LEU A 317 9.91 19.72 14.22
N LYS A 318 11.06 19.13 14.53
CA LYS A 318 12.09 18.81 13.54
C LYS A 318 11.66 17.73 12.55
N GLN A 319 10.84 16.78 13.00
CA GLN A 319 10.43 15.61 12.19
C GLN A 319 9.13 15.84 11.39
N THR A 320 8.41 16.94 11.60
CA THR A 320 7.16 17.30 10.88
C THR A 320 6.19 16.10 10.75
N PHE A 321 5.83 15.48 11.87
CA PHE A 321 4.93 14.32 11.89
C PHE A 321 3.54 14.67 11.42
N ASN A 322 2.98 13.88 10.50
CA ASN A 322 1.58 13.90 10.12
C ASN A 322 0.73 13.05 11.09
N THR A 323 -0.56 12.88 10.81
CA THR A 323 -1.51 12.15 11.69
C THR A 323 -1.24 10.65 11.84
N HIS A 324 -0.40 10.04 11.02
CA HIS A 324 -0.19 8.59 10.91
C HIS A 324 -1.49 7.76 10.89
N ASN A 325 -2.59 8.36 10.45
CA ASN A 325 -3.89 7.73 10.23
C ASN A 325 -4.60 8.48 9.09
N TYR A 326 -4.77 7.82 7.95
CA TYR A 326 -5.32 8.45 6.77
C TYR A 326 -6.76 8.95 6.97
N TYR A 327 -7.57 8.25 7.75
CA TYR A 327 -8.97 8.63 7.98
C TYR A 327 -9.07 9.91 8.80
N ILE A 328 -8.26 10.02 9.86
CA ILE A 328 -8.14 11.26 10.65
C ILE A 328 -7.58 12.38 9.77
N ASN A 329 -6.53 12.09 9.00
CA ASN A 329 -5.95 13.06 8.07
C ASN A 329 -6.97 13.58 7.07
N LEU A 330 -7.83 12.72 6.54
CA LEU A 330 -8.84 13.08 5.55
C LEU A 330 -9.88 14.05 6.14
N VAL A 331 -10.37 13.76 7.36
CA VAL A 331 -11.32 14.64 8.05
C VAL A 331 -10.65 15.95 8.50
N ALA A 332 -9.46 15.89 9.06
CA ALA A 332 -8.77 17.10 9.51
C ALA A 332 -8.35 18.00 8.34
N TYR A 333 -8.02 17.43 7.18
CA TYR A 333 -7.64 18.18 5.99
C TYR A 333 -8.84 18.78 5.25
N GLY A 334 -9.82 17.95 4.86
CA GLY A 334 -10.92 18.31 3.96
C GLY A 334 -12.31 18.27 4.62
N GLY A 335 -12.37 18.12 5.95
CA GLY A 335 -13.60 18.07 6.71
C GLY A 335 -14.38 16.75 6.54
N TRP A 336 -15.53 16.70 7.15
CA TRP A 336 -16.42 15.53 7.08
C TRP A 336 -16.92 15.25 5.66
N ILE A 337 -16.94 16.25 4.79
CA ILE A 337 -17.30 16.09 3.37
C ILE A 337 -16.32 15.14 2.68
N PHE A 338 -15.01 15.31 2.90
CA PHE A 338 -14.00 14.42 2.32
C PHE A 338 -14.18 12.99 2.80
N PHE A 339 -14.47 12.79 4.08
CA PHE A 339 -14.71 11.46 4.62
C PHE A 339 -15.94 10.81 3.98
N LEU A 340 -17.06 11.54 3.86
CA LEU A 340 -18.28 11.00 3.23
C LEU A 340 -18.06 10.66 1.75
N LEU A 341 -17.41 11.53 0.99
CA LEU A 341 -17.08 11.27 -0.41
C LEU A 341 -16.13 10.07 -0.55
N PHE A 342 -15.18 9.93 0.36
CA PHE A 342 -14.30 8.76 0.37
C PHE A 342 -15.05 7.46 0.70
N ILE A 343 -16.03 7.47 1.60
CA ILE A 343 -16.89 6.31 1.86
C ILE A 343 -17.72 5.95 0.62
N ILE A 344 -18.27 6.94 -0.09
CA ILE A 344 -18.99 6.71 -1.37
C ILE A 344 -18.05 6.05 -2.39
N TYR A 345 -16.83 6.57 -2.51
CA TYR A 345 -15.78 6.00 -3.37
C TYR A 345 -15.49 4.53 -3.02
N LEU A 346 -15.26 4.22 -1.74
CA LEU A 346 -14.99 2.86 -1.28
C LEU A 346 -16.18 1.92 -1.50
N PHE A 347 -17.40 2.38 -1.27
CA PHE A 347 -18.61 1.61 -1.51
C PHE A 347 -18.79 1.29 -3.00
N TYR A 348 -18.47 2.25 -3.87
CA TYR A 348 -18.47 2.00 -5.31
C TYR A 348 -17.43 0.96 -5.72
N ILE A 349 -16.19 1.06 -5.20
CA ILE A 349 -15.15 0.04 -5.43
C ILE A 349 -15.66 -1.33 -4.97
N TYR A 350 -16.17 -1.44 -3.74
CA TYR A 350 -16.69 -2.69 -3.20
C TYR A 350 -17.74 -3.30 -4.15
N LYS A 351 -18.73 -2.54 -4.61
CA LYS A 351 -19.74 -3.01 -5.58
C LYS A 351 -19.12 -3.58 -6.85
N LYS A 352 -18.01 -3.01 -7.31
CA LYS A 352 -17.33 -3.44 -8.54
C LYS A 352 -16.46 -4.68 -8.37
N ILE A 353 -15.81 -4.83 -7.22
CA ILE A 353 -14.86 -5.92 -6.96
C ILE A 353 -15.44 -7.07 -6.11
N LYS A 354 -16.66 -6.96 -5.59
CA LYS A 354 -17.26 -7.93 -4.63
C LYS A 354 -17.23 -9.39 -5.09
N TYR A 355 -17.22 -9.64 -6.39
CA TYR A 355 -17.14 -10.99 -6.98
C TYR A 355 -15.69 -11.49 -7.15
N SER A 356 -14.69 -10.64 -6.88
CA SER A 356 -13.28 -11.03 -6.92
C SER A 356 -12.75 -11.14 -5.50
N ALA A 357 -12.69 -12.35 -4.94
CA ALA A 357 -12.14 -12.55 -3.60
C ALA A 357 -10.74 -11.95 -3.46
N LEU A 358 -9.82 -12.17 -4.43
CA LEU A 358 -8.50 -11.54 -4.42
C LEU A 358 -8.59 -10.01 -4.39
N GLY A 359 -9.46 -9.41 -5.20
CA GLY A 359 -9.67 -7.95 -5.20
C GLY A 359 -10.16 -7.42 -3.86
N LEU A 360 -11.11 -8.13 -3.22
CA LEU A 360 -11.61 -7.78 -1.88
C LEU A 360 -10.53 -7.84 -0.81
N PHE A 361 -9.72 -8.91 -0.80
CA PHE A 361 -8.64 -9.06 0.16
C PHE A 361 -7.59 -7.96 0.00
N LEU A 362 -7.17 -7.66 -1.23
CA LEU A 362 -6.23 -6.57 -1.51
C LEU A 362 -6.82 -5.21 -1.09
N GLY A 363 -8.08 -4.92 -1.42
CA GLY A 363 -8.77 -3.71 -0.98
C GLY A 363 -8.79 -3.58 0.54
N ALA A 364 -9.19 -4.63 1.26
CA ALA A 364 -9.22 -4.65 2.72
C ALA A 364 -7.84 -4.42 3.36
N GLN A 365 -6.77 -4.99 2.79
CA GLN A 365 -5.40 -4.78 3.26
C GLN A 365 -5.01 -3.29 3.22
N PHE A 366 -5.30 -2.59 2.13
CA PHE A 366 -5.03 -1.16 2.03
C PHE A 366 -5.81 -0.34 3.04
N LEU A 367 -7.08 -0.69 3.30
CA LEU A 367 -7.88 -0.02 4.31
C LEU A 367 -7.31 -0.23 5.72
N LEU A 368 -6.86 -1.44 6.04
CA LEU A 368 -6.22 -1.74 7.32
C LEU A 368 -4.89 -0.97 7.51
N ILE A 369 -4.05 -0.91 6.47
CA ILE A 369 -2.78 -0.18 6.53
C ILE A 369 -3.01 1.31 6.81
N ASN A 370 -4.06 1.90 6.24
CA ASN A 370 -4.42 3.30 6.44
C ASN A 370 -4.87 3.67 7.86
N ILE A 371 -5.12 2.69 8.74
CA ILE A 371 -5.42 2.93 10.16
C ILE A 371 -4.19 3.47 10.92
N THR A 372 -2.99 3.04 10.54
CA THR A 372 -1.75 3.41 11.26
C THR A 372 -0.72 4.14 10.41
N GLU A 373 -1.04 4.40 9.16
CA GLU A 373 -0.18 5.13 8.22
C GLU A 373 -1.03 6.00 7.30
N ASN A 374 -0.48 7.13 6.86
CA ASN A 374 -1.11 7.94 5.81
C ASN A 374 -0.76 7.37 4.44
N TYR A 375 -1.12 6.11 4.21
CA TYR A 375 -0.69 5.34 3.05
C TYR A 375 -1.16 5.97 1.72
N PHE A 376 -2.39 6.47 1.68
CA PHE A 376 -2.94 7.16 0.51
C PHE A 376 -2.54 8.65 0.40
N SER A 377 -1.59 9.12 1.20
CA SER A 377 -0.95 10.43 1.05
C SER A 377 0.46 10.32 0.46
N ARG A 378 0.86 9.14 -0.02
CA ARG A 378 2.19 8.89 -0.55
C ARG A 378 2.12 8.20 -1.91
N HIS A 379 3.04 8.55 -2.79
CA HIS A 379 3.08 8.06 -4.18
C HIS A 379 2.92 6.54 -4.30
N TYR A 380 3.82 5.77 -3.67
CA TYR A 380 3.77 4.30 -3.75
C TYR A 380 2.46 3.69 -3.26
N GLY A 381 1.88 4.27 -2.21
CA GLY A 381 0.61 3.81 -1.66
C GLY A 381 -0.55 4.02 -2.61
N ILE A 382 -0.67 5.23 -3.16
CA ILE A 382 -1.73 5.59 -4.10
C ILE A 382 -1.57 4.79 -5.39
N VAL A 383 -0.38 4.81 -6.00
CA VAL A 383 -0.12 4.15 -7.28
C VAL A 383 -0.43 2.66 -7.21
N LEU A 384 0.08 1.96 -6.19
CA LEU A 384 -0.19 0.53 -6.03
C LEU A 384 -1.69 0.23 -5.87
N PHE A 385 -2.37 0.98 -5.00
CA PHE A 385 -3.80 0.79 -4.76
C PHE A 385 -4.61 1.02 -6.02
N VAL A 386 -4.45 2.18 -6.67
CA VAL A 386 -5.28 2.56 -7.81
C VAL A 386 -4.99 1.67 -9.03
N TYR A 387 -3.72 1.29 -9.24
CA TYR A 387 -3.32 0.33 -10.27
C TYR A 387 -4.03 -1.02 -10.09
N LEU A 388 -3.92 -1.61 -8.90
CA LEU A 388 -4.54 -2.91 -8.63
C LEU A 388 -6.06 -2.83 -8.73
N ILE A 389 -6.70 -1.87 -8.07
CA ILE A 389 -8.15 -1.73 -8.07
C ILE A 389 -8.68 -1.48 -9.49
N SER A 390 -8.02 -0.65 -10.29
CA SER A 390 -8.39 -0.44 -11.69
C SER A 390 -8.30 -1.73 -12.51
N MET A 391 -7.25 -2.55 -12.32
CA MET A 391 -7.19 -3.87 -12.96
C MET A 391 -8.37 -4.76 -12.59
N PHE A 392 -8.77 -4.80 -11.30
CA PHE A 392 -9.89 -5.65 -10.88
C PHE A 392 -11.24 -5.14 -11.35
N ILE A 393 -11.42 -3.84 -11.52
CA ILE A 393 -12.65 -3.24 -12.02
C ILE A 393 -12.79 -3.41 -13.54
N PHE A 394 -11.74 -3.11 -14.29
CA PHE A 394 -11.81 -2.99 -15.75
C PHE A 394 -11.35 -4.25 -16.50
N MET A 395 -10.65 -5.18 -15.84
CA MET A 395 -10.23 -6.47 -16.40
C MET A 395 -10.92 -7.62 -15.66
N LYS A 396 -12.26 -7.67 -15.70
CA LYS A 396 -13.04 -8.76 -15.08
C LYS A 396 -12.80 -10.08 -15.79
N GLU A 397 -12.83 -11.18 -15.03
CA GLU A 397 -13.04 -12.50 -15.62
C GLU A 397 -14.45 -12.50 -16.22
N ARG A 398 -14.63 -12.95 -17.46
CA ARG A 398 -15.94 -13.29 -17.93
C ARG A 398 -16.42 -14.42 -17.03
N GLU A 399 -17.54 -14.22 -16.35
CA GLU A 399 -18.22 -15.32 -15.69
C GLU A 399 -18.57 -16.29 -16.85
N THR A 400 -17.86 -17.40 -16.91
CA THR A 400 -18.34 -18.57 -17.67
C THR A 400 -19.51 -19.09 -16.87
N GLU A 401 -20.72 -18.77 -17.33
CA GLU A 401 -21.96 -19.41 -16.92
C GLU A 401 -21.85 -20.93 -16.97
#